data_c3016dffe3a79a38ec64f4e178450de0
#
_entry.id   c3016dffe3a79a38ec64f4e178450de0
#
_cell.length_a   1.000
_cell.length_b   1.000
_cell.length_c   1.000
_cell.angle_alpha   90.00
_cell.angle_beta   90.00
_cell.angle_gamma   90.00
#
_symmetry.space_group_name_H-M   'P 1'
#
loop_
_entity.id
_entity.type
_entity.pdbx_description
1 polymer ?
#
loop_
_entity_poly.entity_id
_entity_poly.type
_entity_poly.pdbx_seq_one_letter_code
_entity_poly.pdbx_strand_id
1 'polypeptide(L)'
;MTQKKQMTNPLGTDRISTLVARFAVPSIIAMLVSAVYNIADQLFIGNAVGTLGNAATNIAFPLSMLCTSLALLFGIGGAASFNLHMGAGRKEEAPYYIGNSITMLLSLGFLLLLITELFLNPLLVLFGSPADVLPLAEQYVRVTAVGFPFLILTIGSGHLIRADGNPKMAMFVTVSGAVINIVLDALFVFGFQWGMYGAAWATVIGQIISAAIAIRYLMHYRTVTLEKQYFIPSGKVLAQICSLGMSSGINQIAMMIVQIVMNNLLKHYGAQSVYGESIPIACAGIVMKVNQLYFSIIIGLSQGSQPIESFNYGAKQYKRVKDAFLLAASVGAVVSIISFLLFQLFPRQILGLFGSGSEEYFEFGVNYFRAFLFFTWLNFLQPISSMFFSSIGKAYKGTFLSLTRQILFLLPLIVALPHFFGIMGVLYAGPIADLLSFAVGLSMVIVEFKHINKLEAELA
;
A
#
# COMPACT_ATOMS: atom_id res chain seq x y z
N MET A 1 9.03 39.52 -30.32
CA MET A 1 8.51 39.03 -29.04
C MET A 1 7.94 37.63 -29.27
N THR A 2 8.72 36.60 -29.09
CA THR A 2 8.32 35.23 -29.24
C THR A 2 7.48 34.84 -28.01
N GLN A 3 6.17 34.69 -28.20
CA GLN A 3 5.30 34.05 -27.19
C GLN A 3 5.89 32.65 -26.88
N LYS A 4 6.53 32.52 -25.72
CA LYS A 4 6.81 31.21 -25.13
C LYS A 4 5.47 30.47 -25.04
N LYS A 5 5.26 29.47 -25.92
CA LYS A 5 4.17 28.51 -25.84
C LYS A 5 4.11 28.04 -24.38
N GLN A 6 3.12 28.48 -23.60
CA GLN A 6 2.85 27.91 -22.30
C GLN A 6 2.66 26.41 -22.54
N MET A 7 3.61 25.62 -22.10
CA MET A 7 3.45 24.15 -22.13
C MET A 7 2.28 23.82 -21.24
N THR A 8 1.15 23.54 -21.87
CA THR A 8 -0.06 23.08 -21.18
C THR A 8 0.26 21.73 -20.55
N ASN A 9 0.02 21.60 -19.25
CA ASN A 9 0.30 20.34 -18.54
C ASN A 9 -0.60 19.22 -19.11
N PRO A 10 -0.03 18.10 -19.58
CA PRO A 10 -0.77 16.99 -20.16
C PRO A 10 -1.89 16.44 -19.26
N LEU A 11 -1.76 16.55 -17.93
CA LEU A 11 -2.78 16.13 -16.96
C LEU A 11 -4.11 16.88 -17.17
N GLY A 12 -4.06 18.14 -17.62
CA GLY A 12 -5.25 18.97 -17.88
C GLY A 12 -5.78 18.90 -19.30
N THR A 13 -5.03 18.34 -20.26
CA THR A 13 -5.37 18.44 -21.70
C THR A 13 -5.57 17.11 -22.41
N ASP A 14 -4.78 16.07 -22.05
CA ASP A 14 -4.85 14.76 -22.70
C ASP A 14 -6.17 14.05 -22.39
N ARG A 15 -6.55 13.09 -23.23
CA ARG A 15 -7.75 12.25 -23.00
C ARG A 15 -7.63 11.47 -21.69
N ILE A 16 -8.69 11.46 -20.89
CA ILE A 16 -8.71 10.80 -19.58
C ILE A 16 -8.35 9.30 -19.69
N SER A 17 -8.89 8.59 -20.67
CA SER A 17 -8.57 7.16 -20.87
C SER A 17 -7.08 6.92 -21.13
N THR A 18 -6.45 7.75 -21.93
CA THR A 18 -5.01 7.68 -22.22
C THR A 18 -4.18 8.02 -20.98
N LEU A 19 -4.60 9.03 -20.21
CA LEU A 19 -3.92 9.40 -18.97
C LEU A 19 -4.02 8.30 -17.92
N VAL A 20 -5.23 7.79 -17.66
CA VAL A 20 -5.42 6.71 -16.68
C VAL A 20 -4.60 5.49 -17.07
N ALA A 21 -4.62 5.05 -18.33
CA ALA A 21 -3.79 3.95 -18.78
C ALA A 21 -2.29 4.23 -18.61
N ARG A 22 -1.83 5.44 -18.99
CA ARG A 22 -0.43 5.86 -18.89
C ARG A 22 0.11 5.85 -17.46
N PHE A 23 -0.73 6.18 -16.47
CA PHE A 23 -0.35 6.26 -15.07
C PHE A 23 -0.67 4.97 -14.30
N ALA A 24 -1.82 4.36 -14.54
CA ALA A 24 -2.24 3.17 -13.82
C ALA A 24 -1.44 1.92 -14.20
N VAL A 25 -1.18 1.68 -15.49
CA VAL A 25 -0.46 0.47 -15.92
C VAL A 25 0.94 0.36 -15.26
N PRO A 26 1.81 1.40 -15.29
CA PRO A 26 3.08 1.32 -14.59
C PRO A 26 2.92 1.17 -13.07
N SER A 27 1.90 1.81 -12.47
CA SER A 27 1.64 1.70 -11.02
C SER A 27 1.19 0.29 -10.64
N ILE A 28 0.32 -0.34 -11.43
CA ILE A 28 -0.11 -1.74 -11.25
C ILE A 28 1.09 -2.68 -11.35
N ILE A 29 1.93 -2.52 -12.37
CA ILE A 29 3.14 -3.34 -12.55
C ILE A 29 4.06 -3.21 -11.33
N ALA A 30 4.30 -1.98 -10.86
CA ALA A 30 5.12 -1.74 -9.69
C ALA A 30 4.57 -2.43 -8.43
N MET A 31 3.25 -2.35 -8.20
CA MET A 31 2.58 -2.98 -7.06
C MET A 31 2.62 -4.51 -7.16
N LEU A 32 2.35 -5.08 -8.34
CA LEU A 32 2.42 -6.52 -8.56
C LEU A 32 3.84 -7.06 -8.36
N VAL A 33 4.85 -6.38 -8.91
CA VAL A 33 6.26 -6.77 -8.72
C VAL A 33 6.65 -6.71 -7.26
N SER A 34 6.21 -5.67 -6.52
CA SER A 34 6.42 -5.60 -5.06
C SER A 34 5.76 -6.75 -4.31
N ALA A 35 4.55 -7.15 -4.68
CA ALA A 35 3.86 -8.27 -4.03
C ALA A 35 4.57 -9.61 -4.32
N VAL A 36 4.97 -9.84 -5.58
CA VAL A 36 5.69 -11.05 -5.99
C VAL A 36 7.06 -11.13 -5.30
N TYR A 37 7.78 -10.02 -5.24
CA TYR A 37 9.06 -9.95 -4.55
C TYR A 37 8.93 -10.30 -3.06
N ASN A 38 7.94 -9.76 -2.35
CA ASN A 38 7.71 -10.10 -0.94
C ASN A 38 7.42 -11.60 -0.72
N ILE A 39 6.69 -12.23 -1.66
CA ILE A 39 6.44 -13.68 -1.62
C ILE A 39 7.73 -14.46 -1.88
N ALA A 40 8.54 -14.04 -2.85
CA ALA A 40 9.80 -14.69 -3.19
C ALA A 40 10.82 -14.62 -2.04
N ASP A 41 10.98 -13.45 -1.41
CA ASP A 41 11.86 -13.25 -0.25
C ASP A 41 11.50 -14.20 0.90
N GLN A 42 10.21 -14.32 1.25
CA GLN A 42 9.75 -15.27 2.26
C GLN A 42 10.02 -16.73 1.89
N LEU A 43 9.92 -17.09 0.61
CA LEU A 43 10.23 -18.43 0.14
C LEU A 43 11.73 -18.73 0.24
N PHE A 44 12.60 -17.76 -0.10
CA PHE A 44 14.05 -17.92 0.03
C PHE A 44 14.47 -18.09 1.50
N ILE A 45 13.96 -17.26 2.39
CA ILE A 45 14.23 -17.36 3.83
C ILE A 45 13.70 -18.68 4.40
N GLY A 46 12.49 -19.07 4.04
CA GLY A 46 11.89 -20.32 4.50
C GLY A 46 12.67 -21.57 4.07
N ASN A 47 13.20 -21.58 2.85
CA ASN A 47 14.00 -22.68 2.34
C ASN A 47 15.43 -22.73 2.90
N ALA A 48 16.04 -21.59 3.19
CA ALA A 48 17.44 -21.51 3.62
C ALA A 48 17.62 -21.54 5.14
N VAL A 49 16.73 -20.89 5.88
CA VAL A 49 16.80 -20.72 7.34
C VAL A 49 15.71 -21.53 8.06
N GLY A 50 14.68 -21.92 7.33
CA GLY A 50 13.57 -22.71 7.86
C GLY A 50 12.49 -21.88 8.55
N THR A 51 11.67 -22.54 9.36
CA THR A 51 10.50 -21.92 10.02
C THR A 51 10.87 -20.82 10.99
N LEU A 52 12.02 -20.91 11.67
CA LEU A 52 12.50 -19.84 12.57
C LEU A 52 12.88 -18.57 11.82
N GLY A 53 13.42 -18.68 10.60
CA GLY A 53 13.69 -17.53 9.73
C GLY A 53 12.41 -16.80 9.34
N ASN A 54 11.39 -17.53 8.93
CA ASN A 54 10.07 -16.95 8.63
C ASN A 54 9.41 -16.33 9.88
N ALA A 55 9.58 -16.93 11.05
CA ALA A 55 9.12 -16.35 12.30
C ALA A 55 9.83 -15.02 12.61
N ALA A 56 11.15 -14.94 12.39
CA ALA A 56 11.92 -13.72 12.59
C ALA A 56 11.47 -12.57 11.68
N THR A 57 11.19 -12.86 10.40
CA THR A 57 10.65 -11.83 9.48
C THR A 57 9.25 -11.36 9.88
N ASN A 58 8.41 -12.26 10.40
CA ASN A 58 7.09 -11.89 10.92
C ASN A 58 7.18 -10.96 12.14
N ILE A 59 8.15 -11.19 13.03
CA ILE A 59 8.43 -10.29 14.17
C ILE A 59 8.94 -8.92 13.70
N ALA A 60 9.68 -8.85 12.60
CA ALA A 60 10.15 -7.61 12.00
C ALA A 60 9.06 -6.83 11.23
N PHE A 61 7.97 -7.49 10.85
CA PHE A 61 6.91 -6.95 9.98
C PHE A 61 6.30 -5.62 10.46
N PRO A 62 6.01 -5.39 11.77
CA PRO A 62 5.50 -4.11 12.25
C PRO A 62 6.40 -2.92 11.92
N LEU A 63 7.72 -3.08 11.95
CA LEU A 63 8.66 -2.02 11.58
C LEU A 63 8.55 -1.68 10.09
N SER A 64 8.44 -2.67 9.23
CA SER A 64 8.22 -2.47 7.79
C SER A 64 6.89 -1.77 7.50
N MET A 65 5.84 -2.08 8.28
CA MET A 65 4.54 -1.40 8.19
C MET A 65 4.63 0.06 8.61
N LEU A 66 5.38 0.38 9.66
CA LEU A 66 5.66 1.77 10.06
C LEU A 66 6.41 2.53 8.97
N CYS A 67 7.45 1.94 8.37
CA CYS A 67 8.15 2.54 7.24
C CYS A 67 7.18 2.85 6.09
N THR A 68 6.35 1.89 5.71
CA THR A 68 5.37 2.06 4.64
C THR A 68 4.34 3.13 4.99
N SER A 69 3.84 3.15 6.23
CA SER A 69 2.90 4.17 6.71
C SER A 69 3.47 5.58 6.58
N LEU A 70 4.70 5.80 7.03
CA LEU A 70 5.38 7.10 6.91
C LEU A 70 5.63 7.48 5.45
N ALA A 71 6.04 6.53 4.64
CA ALA A 71 6.28 6.74 3.20
C ALA A 71 5.00 7.17 2.47
N LEU A 72 3.87 6.52 2.76
CA LEU A 72 2.58 6.86 2.16
C LEU A 72 2.05 8.20 2.69
N LEU A 73 2.20 8.47 3.98
CA LEU A 73 1.79 9.73 4.61
C LEU A 73 2.41 10.92 3.88
N PHE A 74 3.73 10.95 3.75
CA PHE A 74 4.44 12.07 3.13
C PHE A 74 4.51 11.99 1.61
N GLY A 75 4.55 10.80 1.03
CA GLY A 75 4.56 10.60 -0.42
C GLY A 75 3.24 10.98 -1.08
N ILE A 76 2.13 10.41 -0.60
CA ILE A 76 0.77 10.68 -1.13
C ILE A 76 0.34 12.10 -0.79
N GLY A 77 0.52 12.53 0.45
CA GLY A 77 0.15 13.86 0.89
C GLY A 77 0.89 14.96 0.14
N GLY A 78 2.21 14.79 -0.07
CA GLY A 78 3.02 15.71 -0.85
C GLY A 78 2.62 15.75 -2.32
N ALA A 79 2.43 14.59 -2.94
CA ALA A 79 2.01 14.48 -4.34
C ALA A 79 0.63 15.11 -4.60
N ALA A 80 -0.35 14.84 -3.73
CA ALA A 80 -1.69 15.41 -3.84
C ALA A 80 -1.67 16.94 -3.66
N SER A 81 -0.97 17.42 -2.62
CA SER A 81 -0.83 18.87 -2.36
C SER A 81 -0.14 19.57 -3.52
N PHE A 82 0.95 19.01 -4.04
CA PHE A 82 1.66 19.54 -5.20
C PHE A 82 0.75 19.67 -6.41
N ASN A 83 0.05 18.60 -6.80
CA ASN A 83 -0.81 18.62 -7.98
C ASN A 83 -2.02 19.55 -7.83
N LEU A 84 -2.62 19.65 -6.63
CA LEU A 84 -3.69 20.61 -6.34
C LEU A 84 -3.22 22.05 -6.56
N HIS A 85 -2.02 22.41 -6.09
CA HIS A 85 -1.45 23.75 -6.26
C HIS A 85 -1.05 24.02 -7.71
N MET A 86 -0.45 23.04 -8.39
CA MET A 86 -0.12 23.14 -9.82
C MET A 86 -1.38 23.35 -10.67
N GLY A 87 -2.46 22.59 -10.40
CA GLY A 87 -3.74 22.72 -11.08
C GLY A 87 -4.40 24.08 -10.81
N ALA A 88 -4.31 24.58 -9.59
CA ALA A 88 -4.82 25.91 -9.20
C ALA A 88 -3.97 27.08 -9.72
N GLY A 89 -2.89 26.82 -10.46
CA GLY A 89 -1.99 27.85 -10.99
C GLY A 89 -1.02 28.43 -9.98
N ARG A 90 -0.98 27.95 -8.74
CA ARG A 90 -0.07 28.38 -7.66
C ARG A 90 1.29 27.70 -7.75
N LYS A 91 2.00 27.93 -8.85
CA LYS A 91 3.26 27.26 -9.19
C LYS A 91 4.41 27.59 -8.24
N GLU A 92 4.37 28.76 -7.59
CA GLU A 92 5.40 29.21 -6.65
C GLU A 92 5.31 28.47 -5.29
N GLU A 93 4.10 28.07 -4.90
CA GLU A 93 3.87 27.34 -3.64
C GLU A 93 4.09 25.83 -3.79
N ALA A 94 3.83 25.28 -4.97
CA ALA A 94 3.87 23.84 -5.23
C ALA A 94 5.22 23.17 -4.86
N PRO A 95 6.41 23.72 -5.15
CA PRO A 95 7.69 23.09 -4.85
C PRO A 95 7.92 22.84 -3.36
N TYR A 96 7.32 23.65 -2.46
CA TYR A 96 7.44 23.47 -1.02
C TYR A 96 6.90 22.10 -0.56
N TYR A 97 5.83 21.61 -1.19
CA TYR A 97 5.24 20.30 -0.85
C TYR A 97 6.15 19.15 -1.24
N ILE A 98 6.87 19.25 -2.36
CA ILE A 98 7.86 18.24 -2.77
C ILE A 98 9.08 18.26 -1.86
N GLY A 99 9.68 19.45 -1.65
CA GLY A 99 10.89 19.60 -0.81
C GLY A 99 10.65 19.16 0.63
N ASN A 100 9.55 19.63 1.26
CA ASN A 100 9.18 19.24 2.62
C ASN A 100 8.91 17.74 2.73
N SER A 101 8.24 17.12 1.73
CA SER A 101 8.03 15.67 1.73
C SER A 101 9.34 14.89 1.69
N ILE A 102 10.28 15.26 0.81
CA ILE A 102 11.59 14.61 0.73
C ILE A 102 12.34 14.73 2.06
N THR A 103 12.34 15.91 2.66
CA THR A 103 12.99 16.13 3.96
C THR A 103 12.39 15.23 5.04
N MET A 104 11.07 15.12 5.11
CA MET A 104 10.40 14.29 6.11
C MET A 104 10.62 12.79 5.86
N LEU A 105 10.57 12.34 4.60
CA LEU A 105 10.85 10.94 4.25
C LEU A 105 12.25 10.51 4.71
N LEU A 106 13.26 11.34 4.49
CA LEU A 106 14.62 11.08 4.93
C LEU A 106 14.77 11.20 6.45
N SER A 107 14.32 12.32 7.04
CA SER A 107 14.50 12.58 8.47
C SER A 107 13.83 11.54 9.35
N LEU A 108 12.59 11.15 9.00
CA LEU A 108 11.87 10.12 9.76
C LEU A 108 12.43 8.72 9.52
N GLY A 109 12.97 8.46 8.33
CA GLY A 109 13.67 7.23 8.05
C GLY A 109 14.94 7.07 8.92
N PHE A 110 15.75 8.10 9.01
CA PHE A 110 16.92 8.11 9.92
C PHE A 110 16.51 8.07 11.39
N LEU A 111 15.44 8.78 11.77
CA LEU A 111 14.92 8.73 13.14
C LEU A 111 14.45 7.32 13.51
N LEU A 112 13.72 6.65 12.61
CA LEU A 112 13.24 5.28 12.83
C LEU A 112 14.40 4.29 12.89
N LEU A 113 15.42 4.43 12.04
CA LEU A 113 16.67 3.67 12.14
C LEU A 113 17.30 3.83 13.53
N LEU A 114 17.48 5.07 13.98
CA LEU A 114 18.11 5.35 15.27
C LEU A 114 17.31 4.77 16.45
N ILE A 115 15.98 4.94 16.44
CA ILE A 115 15.10 4.36 17.48
C ILE A 115 15.20 2.84 17.47
N THR A 116 15.18 2.23 16.28
CA THR A 116 15.24 0.76 16.17
C THR A 116 16.57 0.22 16.67
N GLU A 117 17.71 0.82 16.32
CA GLU A 117 19.02 0.37 16.80
C GLU A 117 19.20 0.56 18.31
N LEU A 118 18.71 1.68 18.87
CA LEU A 118 18.81 1.95 20.32
C LEU A 118 17.90 1.05 21.16
N PHE A 119 16.73 0.69 20.65
CA PHE A 119 15.71 -0.05 21.38
C PHE A 119 15.41 -1.43 20.74
N LEU A 120 16.37 -2.02 20.03
CA LEU A 120 16.16 -3.23 19.23
C LEU A 120 15.51 -4.38 20.03
N ASN A 121 16.13 -4.78 21.13
CA ASN A 121 15.62 -5.86 21.99
C ASN A 121 14.25 -5.56 22.61
N PRO A 122 14.05 -4.40 23.29
CA PRO A 122 12.74 -4.04 23.79
C PRO A 122 11.64 -4.04 22.75
N LEU A 123 11.94 -3.58 21.52
CA LEU A 123 10.96 -3.56 20.43
C LEU A 123 10.59 -4.97 19.95
N LEU A 124 11.58 -5.86 19.77
CA LEU A 124 11.32 -7.23 19.33
C LEU A 124 10.55 -8.03 20.39
N VAL A 125 10.85 -7.83 21.67
CA VAL A 125 10.10 -8.43 22.78
C VAL A 125 8.67 -7.87 22.84
N LEU A 126 8.50 -6.57 22.63
CA LEU A 126 7.17 -5.93 22.55
C LEU A 126 6.33 -6.49 21.39
N PHE A 127 6.97 -6.83 20.26
CA PHE A 127 6.31 -7.47 19.12
C PHE A 127 6.05 -8.97 19.31
N GLY A 128 6.39 -9.51 20.48
CA GLY A 128 6.08 -10.89 20.86
C GLY A 128 7.10 -11.92 20.38
N SER A 129 8.38 -11.53 20.23
CA SER A 129 9.43 -12.48 19.83
C SER A 129 9.64 -13.58 20.89
N PRO A 130 9.49 -14.86 20.52
CA PRO A 130 9.91 -15.97 21.38
C PRO A 130 11.43 -15.97 21.58
N ALA A 131 11.90 -16.59 22.67
CA ALA A 131 13.31 -16.59 23.02
C ALA A 131 14.22 -17.29 22.00
N ASP A 132 13.71 -18.32 21.31
CA ASP A 132 14.38 -19.07 20.25
C ASP A 132 14.44 -18.32 18.90
N VAL A 133 13.50 -17.40 18.66
CA VAL A 133 13.42 -16.57 17.44
C VAL A 133 14.20 -15.28 17.60
N LEU A 134 14.31 -14.76 18.83
CA LEU A 134 14.89 -13.44 19.13
C LEU A 134 16.27 -13.21 18.49
N PRO A 135 17.26 -14.14 18.57
CA PRO A 135 18.58 -13.92 17.97
C PRO A 135 18.52 -13.73 16.44
N LEU A 136 17.66 -14.49 15.74
CA LEU A 136 17.49 -14.37 14.29
C LEU A 136 16.75 -13.07 13.93
N ALA A 137 15.75 -12.68 14.73
CA ALA A 137 15.05 -11.42 14.56
C ALA A 137 15.97 -10.21 14.77
N GLU A 138 16.81 -10.22 15.81
CA GLU A 138 17.85 -9.21 16.02
C GLU A 138 18.80 -9.09 14.85
N GLN A 139 19.33 -10.23 14.39
CA GLN A 139 20.24 -10.29 13.26
C GLN A 139 19.61 -9.68 12.00
N TYR A 140 18.35 -10.01 11.71
CA TYR A 140 17.63 -9.52 10.55
C TYR A 140 17.30 -8.03 10.67
N VAL A 141 16.73 -7.60 11.80
CA VAL A 141 16.26 -6.23 11.98
C VAL A 141 17.43 -5.25 12.08
N ARG A 142 18.52 -5.60 12.73
CA ARG A 142 19.72 -4.76 12.81
C ARG A 142 20.26 -4.38 11.43
N VAL A 143 20.26 -5.32 10.48
CA VAL A 143 20.67 -5.04 9.11
C VAL A 143 19.58 -4.28 8.36
N THR A 144 18.33 -4.75 8.40
CA THR A 144 17.24 -4.13 7.64
C THR A 144 16.90 -2.73 8.11
N ALA A 145 17.15 -2.39 9.39
CA ALA A 145 16.98 -1.03 9.92
C ALA A 145 17.86 0.00 9.17
N VAL A 146 19.08 -0.38 8.75
CA VAL A 146 19.94 0.47 7.91
C VAL A 146 19.23 0.84 6.60
N GLY A 147 18.35 -0.03 6.12
CA GLY A 147 17.56 0.18 4.91
C GLY A 147 16.36 1.13 5.09
N PHE A 148 15.89 1.42 6.31
CA PHE A 148 14.66 2.19 6.54
C PHE A 148 14.63 3.57 5.87
N PRO A 149 15.68 4.40 5.93
CA PRO A 149 15.70 5.69 5.23
C PRO A 149 15.50 5.53 3.72
N PHE A 150 16.13 4.50 3.15
CA PHE A 150 16.07 4.22 1.72
C PHE A 150 14.72 3.63 1.31
N LEU A 151 14.14 2.75 2.12
CA LEU A 151 12.81 2.17 1.92
C LEU A 151 11.74 3.26 1.92
N ILE A 152 11.73 4.10 2.97
CA ILE A 152 10.75 5.19 3.13
C ILE A 152 10.87 6.18 1.97
N LEU A 153 12.10 6.54 1.60
CA LEU A 153 12.34 7.43 0.47
C LEU A 153 11.89 6.79 -0.85
N THR A 154 12.21 5.53 -1.11
CA THR A 154 11.84 4.83 -2.36
C THR A 154 10.33 4.79 -2.54
N ILE A 155 9.58 4.36 -1.53
CA ILE A 155 8.12 4.28 -1.59
C ILE A 155 7.51 5.69 -1.75
N GLY A 156 7.91 6.63 -0.90
CA GLY A 156 7.39 7.99 -0.92
C GLY A 156 7.71 8.74 -2.21
N SER A 157 8.95 8.63 -2.71
CA SER A 157 9.36 9.26 -3.97
C SER A 157 8.61 8.73 -5.18
N GLY A 158 8.16 7.46 -5.16
CA GLY A 158 7.33 6.91 -6.22
C GLY A 158 6.05 7.73 -6.46
N HIS A 159 5.43 8.27 -5.40
CA HIS A 159 4.27 9.17 -5.49
C HIS A 159 4.68 10.55 -6.03
N LEU A 160 5.79 11.12 -5.52
CA LEU A 160 6.29 12.41 -5.97
C LEU A 160 6.70 12.39 -7.46
N ILE A 161 7.33 11.30 -7.92
CA ILE A 161 7.71 11.12 -9.33
C ILE A 161 6.48 10.98 -10.23
N ARG A 162 5.43 10.28 -9.78
CA ARG A 162 4.14 10.24 -10.49
C ARG A 162 3.49 11.62 -10.58
N ALA A 163 3.57 12.40 -9.50
CA ALA A 163 3.06 13.79 -9.50
C ALA A 163 3.78 14.68 -10.51
N ASP A 164 5.07 14.43 -10.78
CA ASP A 164 5.86 15.09 -11.84
C ASP A 164 5.51 14.62 -13.27
N GLY A 165 4.51 13.75 -13.42
CA GLY A 165 4.07 13.27 -14.72
C GLY A 165 4.89 12.10 -15.30
N ASN A 166 5.72 11.43 -14.50
CA ASN A 166 6.59 10.34 -14.97
C ASN A 166 6.33 8.98 -14.26
N PRO A 167 5.15 8.35 -14.47
CA PRO A 167 4.82 7.08 -13.83
C PRO A 167 5.73 5.93 -14.25
N LYS A 168 6.30 5.96 -15.46
CA LYS A 168 7.27 4.95 -15.91
C LYS A 168 8.55 4.95 -15.08
N MET A 169 9.00 6.14 -14.69
CA MET A 169 10.19 6.25 -13.84
C MET A 169 9.88 5.79 -12.40
N ALA A 170 8.70 6.11 -11.86
CA ALA A 170 8.27 5.60 -10.58
C ALA A 170 8.22 4.05 -10.56
N MET A 171 7.70 3.43 -11.63
CA MET A 171 7.73 1.98 -11.81
C MET A 171 9.18 1.46 -11.87
N PHE A 172 10.05 2.09 -12.66
CA PHE A 172 11.43 1.67 -12.82
C PHE A 172 12.20 1.67 -11.49
N VAL A 173 12.00 2.70 -10.65
CA VAL A 173 12.58 2.77 -9.30
C VAL A 173 12.18 1.55 -8.46
N THR A 174 10.89 1.21 -8.42
CA THR A 174 10.37 0.09 -7.63
C THR A 174 10.83 -1.26 -8.19
N VAL A 175 10.70 -1.47 -9.50
CA VAL A 175 11.04 -2.74 -10.17
C VAL A 175 12.53 -3.03 -10.08
N SER A 176 13.40 -2.02 -10.24
CA SER A 176 14.86 -2.19 -10.14
C SER A 176 15.26 -2.73 -8.78
N GLY A 177 14.71 -2.18 -7.68
CA GLY A 177 15.00 -2.68 -6.34
C GLY A 177 14.52 -4.11 -6.11
N ALA A 178 13.31 -4.42 -6.57
CA ALA A 178 12.76 -5.77 -6.44
C ALA A 178 13.59 -6.82 -7.21
N VAL A 179 13.97 -6.52 -8.45
CA VAL A 179 14.81 -7.43 -9.28
C VAL A 179 16.19 -7.63 -8.65
N ILE A 180 16.84 -6.54 -8.23
CA ILE A 180 18.15 -6.62 -7.58
C ILE A 180 18.06 -7.43 -6.28
N ASN A 181 17.03 -7.19 -5.47
CA ASN A 181 16.84 -7.96 -4.24
C ASN A 181 16.69 -9.46 -4.54
N ILE A 182 15.82 -9.88 -5.47
CA ILE A 182 15.63 -11.29 -5.83
C ILE A 182 16.95 -11.93 -6.29
N VAL A 183 17.73 -11.24 -7.12
CA VAL A 183 19.04 -11.73 -7.60
C VAL A 183 20.03 -11.87 -6.46
N LEU A 184 20.10 -10.86 -5.58
CA LEU A 184 21.00 -10.88 -4.43
C LEU A 184 20.58 -11.88 -3.35
N ASP A 185 19.28 -12.09 -3.15
CA ASP A 185 18.75 -13.14 -2.27
C ASP A 185 19.25 -14.51 -2.73
N ALA A 186 19.08 -14.82 -4.02
CA ALA A 186 19.57 -16.08 -4.58
C ALA A 186 21.09 -16.23 -4.39
N LEU A 187 21.87 -15.16 -4.59
CA LEU A 187 23.31 -15.19 -4.46
C LEU A 187 23.76 -15.28 -2.99
N PHE A 188 23.23 -14.46 -2.10
CA PHE A 188 23.70 -14.36 -0.72
C PHE A 188 23.16 -15.50 0.14
N VAL A 189 21.91 -15.90 -0.07
CA VAL A 189 21.26 -16.93 0.74
C VAL A 189 21.70 -18.33 0.30
N PHE A 190 21.67 -18.63 -1.00
CA PHE A 190 22.02 -19.96 -1.52
C PHE A 190 23.48 -20.06 -1.98
N GLY A 191 24.02 -19.04 -2.67
CA GLY A 191 25.39 -19.05 -3.18
C GLY A 191 26.42 -18.94 -2.06
N PHE A 192 26.30 -17.91 -1.21
CA PHE A 192 27.25 -17.65 -0.12
C PHE A 192 26.81 -18.28 1.22
N GLN A 193 25.59 -18.79 1.29
CA GLN A 193 25.02 -19.41 2.50
C GLN A 193 25.03 -18.50 3.75
N TRP A 194 24.79 -17.19 3.54
CA TRP A 194 24.78 -16.21 4.63
C TRP A 194 23.46 -16.22 5.45
N GLY A 195 22.50 -17.09 5.12
CA GLY A 195 21.23 -17.23 5.85
C GLY A 195 20.48 -15.91 6.01
N MET A 196 20.06 -15.58 7.24
CA MET A 196 19.31 -14.34 7.55
C MET A 196 20.08 -13.07 7.21
N TYR A 197 21.41 -13.05 7.40
CA TYR A 197 22.26 -11.92 7.01
C TYR A 197 22.21 -11.69 5.50
N GLY A 198 22.22 -12.76 4.73
CA GLY A 198 22.15 -12.68 3.27
C GLY A 198 20.87 -12.04 2.79
N ALA A 199 19.73 -12.49 3.27
CA ALA A 199 18.41 -11.93 2.95
C ALA A 199 18.29 -10.47 3.39
N ALA A 200 18.74 -10.13 4.60
CA ALA A 200 18.70 -8.77 5.10
C ALA A 200 19.55 -7.81 4.24
N TRP A 201 20.79 -8.18 3.89
CA TRP A 201 21.65 -7.35 3.03
C TRP A 201 21.15 -7.24 1.60
N ALA A 202 20.59 -8.31 1.02
CA ALA A 202 19.98 -8.26 -0.30
C ALA A 202 18.85 -7.23 -0.35
N THR A 203 18.00 -7.21 0.69
CA THR A 203 16.92 -6.23 0.84
C THR A 203 17.47 -4.81 0.95
N VAL A 204 18.44 -4.56 1.82
CA VAL A 204 19.04 -3.23 2.01
C VAL A 204 19.71 -2.71 0.75
N ILE A 205 20.48 -3.53 0.06
CA ILE A 205 21.15 -3.14 -1.18
C ILE A 205 20.12 -2.78 -2.26
N GLY A 206 19.07 -3.58 -2.42
CA GLY A 206 17.96 -3.28 -3.33
C GLY A 206 17.31 -1.93 -3.03
N GLN A 207 17.08 -1.62 -1.75
CA GLN A 207 16.53 -0.35 -1.29
C GLN A 207 17.47 0.83 -1.55
N ILE A 208 18.76 0.68 -1.29
CA ILE A 208 19.78 1.71 -1.55
C ILE A 208 19.83 2.06 -3.04
N ILE A 209 19.84 1.05 -3.91
CA ILE A 209 19.90 1.28 -5.35
C ILE A 209 18.63 1.96 -5.85
N SER A 210 17.45 1.52 -5.42
CA SER A 210 16.18 2.18 -5.71
C SER A 210 16.17 3.63 -5.24
N ALA A 211 16.61 3.88 -4.01
CA ALA A 211 16.70 5.23 -3.45
C ALA A 211 17.66 6.11 -4.23
N ALA A 212 18.83 5.59 -4.66
CA ALA A 212 19.79 6.33 -5.47
C ALA A 212 19.19 6.74 -6.82
N ILE A 213 18.46 5.83 -7.48
CA ILE A 213 17.74 6.14 -8.73
C ILE A 213 16.68 7.21 -8.49
N ALA A 214 15.91 7.09 -7.39
CA ALA A 214 14.90 8.06 -7.02
C ALA A 214 15.50 9.44 -6.73
N ILE A 215 16.57 9.52 -5.93
CA ILE A 215 17.28 10.78 -5.61
C ILE A 215 17.78 11.44 -6.90
N ARG A 216 18.42 10.67 -7.79
CA ARG A 216 18.88 11.20 -9.08
C ARG A 216 17.75 11.85 -9.88
N TYR A 217 16.56 11.25 -9.88
CA TYR A 217 15.39 11.83 -10.53
C TYR A 217 14.90 13.09 -9.81
N LEU A 218 14.76 13.04 -8.49
CA LEU A 218 14.28 14.17 -7.69
C LEU A 218 15.19 15.40 -7.80
N MET A 219 16.50 15.21 -7.99
CA MET A 219 17.44 16.31 -8.27
C MET A 219 17.21 16.97 -9.64
N HIS A 220 16.51 16.28 -10.56
CA HIS A 220 16.18 16.74 -11.90
C HIS A 220 14.67 16.71 -12.14
N TYR A 221 13.91 17.20 -11.14
CA TYR A 221 12.46 17.25 -11.21
C TYR A 221 12.03 18.12 -12.42
N ARG A 222 11.03 17.65 -13.20
CA ARG A 222 10.76 18.20 -14.55
C ARG A 222 9.85 19.41 -14.53
N THR A 223 8.83 19.39 -13.69
CA THR A 223 7.75 20.41 -13.67
C THR A 223 8.14 21.67 -12.92
N VAL A 224 9.03 21.55 -11.94
CA VAL A 224 9.50 22.66 -11.10
C VAL A 224 10.99 22.50 -10.78
N THR A 225 11.69 23.60 -10.56
CA THR A 225 13.06 23.57 -10.05
C THR A 225 13.04 23.53 -8.53
N LEU A 226 13.69 22.54 -7.93
CA LEU A 226 13.79 22.40 -6.49
C LEU A 226 14.99 23.18 -5.95
N GLU A 227 14.75 24.26 -5.23
CA GLU A 227 15.74 25.08 -4.57
C GLU A 227 15.88 24.69 -3.09
N LYS A 228 17.02 25.04 -2.48
CA LYS A 228 17.31 24.67 -1.07
C LYS A 228 16.25 25.15 -0.08
N GLN A 229 15.62 26.29 -0.34
CA GLN A 229 14.55 26.83 0.53
C GLN A 229 13.32 25.94 0.66
N TYR A 230 13.02 25.12 -0.38
CA TYR A 230 11.85 24.23 -0.37
C TYR A 230 12.02 23.01 0.53
N PHE A 231 13.24 22.68 0.92
CA PHE A 231 13.55 21.58 1.84
C PHE A 231 13.46 21.96 3.33
N ILE A 232 13.31 23.26 3.62
CA ILE A 232 13.15 23.71 5.01
C ILE A 232 11.73 23.36 5.48
N PRO A 233 11.57 22.55 6.56
CA PRO A 233 10.26 22.15 7.05
C PRO A 233 9.42 23.36 7.49
N SER A 234 8.21 23.47 6.96
CA SER A 234 7.23 24.47 7.35
C SER A 234 6.00 23.80 7.96
N GLY A 235 5.63 24.20 9.18
CA GLY A 235 4.50 23.61 9.89
C GLY A 235 3.19 23.66 9.10
N LYS A 236 2.92 24.76 8.37
CA LYS A 236 1.72 24.90 7.53
C LYS A 236 1.73 23.93 6.35
N VAL A 237 2.88 23.79 5.68
CA VAL A 237 3.04 22.87 4.55
C VAL A 237 2.93 21.42 5.04
N LEU A 238 3.60 21.08 6.13
CA LEU A 238 3.56 19.75 6.74
C LEU A 238 2.15 19.37 7.21
N ALA A 239 1.40 20.29 7.82
CA ALA A 239 0.03 20.03 8.24
C ALA A 239 -0.87 19.63 7.05
N GLN A 240 -0.72 20.29 5.91
CA GLN A 240 -1.46 19.93 4.69
C GLN A 240 -1.01 18.60 4.12
N ILE A 241 0.30 18.34 4.05
CA ILE A 241 0.85 17.05 3.60
C ILE A 241 0.32 15.93 4.49
N CYS A 242 0.44 16.06 5.81
CA CYS A 242 -0.04 15.06 6.76
C CYS A 242 -1.54 14.84 6.63
N SER A 243 -2.34 15.90 6.49
CA SER A 243 -3.79 15.77 6.36
C SER A 243 -4.18 14.92 5.14
N LEU A 244 -3.60 15.18 3.96
CA LEU A 244 -3.93 14.47 2.73
C LEU A 244 -3.34 13.04 2.65
N GLY A 245 -2.20 12.81 3.29
CA GLY A 245 -1.57 11.48 3.33
C GLY A 245 -2.08 10.57 4.44
N MET A 246 -2.75 11.14 5.46
CA MET A 246 -3.19 10.43 6.66
C MET A 246 -4.06 9.23 6.37
N SER A 247 -4.96 9.30 5.38
CA SER A 247 -5.85 8.19 5.03
C SER A 247 -5.07 6.91 4.68
N SER A 248 -4.01 7.04 3.89
CA SER A 248 -3.20 5.89 3.47
C SER A 248 -2.25 5.42 4.55
N GLY A 249 -1.64 6.36 5.30
CA GLY A 249 -0.74 6.04 6.41
C GLY A 249 -1.47 5.28 7.53
N ILE A 250 -2.59 5.80 8.02
CA ILE A 250 -3.38 5.16 9.08
C ILE A 250 -3.96 3.82 8.62
N ASN A 251 -4.36 3.71 7.35
CA ASN A 251 -4.87 2.44 6.81
C ASN A 251 -3.85 1.29 6.95
N GLN A 252 -2.57 1.54 6.75
CA GLN A 252 -1.51 0.53 6.93
C GLN A 252 -1.44 0.03 8.38
N ILE A 253 -1.53 0.95 9.34
CA ILE A 253 -1.55 0.59 10.77
C ILE A 253 -2.82 -0.18 11.11
N ALA A 254 -3.97 0.24 10.59
CA ALA A 254 -5.24 -0.45 10.79
C ALA A 254 -5.21 -1.89 10.24
N MET A 255 -4.65 -2.09 9.05
CA MET A 255 -4.46 -3.43 8.47
C MET A 255 -3.56 -4.31 9.33
N MET A 256 -2.48 -3.77 9.88
CA MET A 256 -1.59 -4.49 10.79
C MET A 256 -2.33 -4.95 12.05
N ILE A 257 -3.10 -4.07 12.68
CA ILE A 257 -3.89 -4.41 13.89
C ILE A 257 -4.88 -5.53 13.59
N VAL A 258 -5.64 -5.39 12.51
CA VAL A 258 -6.62 -6.42 12.09
C VAL A 258 -5.95 -7.76 11.83
N GLN A 259 -4.78 -7.76 11.17
CA GLN A 259 -4.02 -8.99 10.89
C GLN A 259 -3.60 -9.71 12.18
N ILE A 260 -3.08 -8.96 13.16
CA ILE A 260 -2.66 -9.52 14.45
C ILE A 260 -3.88 -10.14 15.17
N VAL A 261 -4.99 -9.41 15.25
CA VAL A 261 -6.21 -9.89 15.91
C VAL A 261 -6.77 -11.11 15.20
N MET A 262 -6.83 -11.08 13.87
CA MET A 262 -7.32 -12.20 13.06
C MET A 262 -6.50 -13.47 13.28
N ASN A 263 -5.16 -13.38 13.26
CA ASN A 263 -4.30 -14.53 13.49
C ASN A 263 -4.51 -15.15 14.89
N ASN A 264 -4.64 -14.31 15.93
CA ASN A 264 -4.91 -14.76 17.28
C ASN A 264 -6.28 -15.47 17.41
N LEU A 265 -7.31 -14.93 16.75
CA LEU A 265 -8.66 -15.53 16.76
C LEU A 265 -8.70 -16.84 15.97
N LEU A 266 -8.03 -16.90 14.80
CA LEU A 266 -7.92 -18.13 14.03
C LEU A 266 -7.18 -19.24 14.80
N LYS A 267 -6.15 -18.88 15.57
CA LYS A 267 -5.48 -19.80 16.47
C LYS A 267 -6.40 -20.29 17.57
N HIS A 268 -7.06 -19.38 18.29
CA HIS A 268 -7.91 -19.70 19.44
C HIS A 268 -9.12 -20.55 19.04
N TYR A 269 -9.89 -20.13 18.05
CA TYR A 269 -11.07 -20.88 17.59
C TYR A 269 -10.70 -22.09 16.73
N GLY A 270 -9.54 -22.08 16.08
CA GLY A 270 -8.99 -23.23 15.37
C GLY A 270 -8.73 -24.39 16.32
N ALA A 271 -8.09 -24.13 17.47
CA ALA A 271 -7.86 -25.13 18.52
C ALA A 271 -9.13 -25.81 19.03
N GLN A 272 -10.26 -25.11 18.97
CA GLN A 272 -11.59 -25.59 19.39
C GLN A 272 -12.36 -26.28 18.25
N SER A 273 -11.79 -26.32 17.04
CA SER A 273 -12.43 -26.90 15.85
C SER A 273 -11.75 -28.19 15.42
N VAL A 274 -12.36 -28.88 14.47
CA VAL A 274 -11.78 -30.07 13.83
C VAL A 274 -10.49 -29.79 13.05
N TYR A 275 -10.21 -28.51 12.73
CA TYR A 275 -9.06 -28.10 11.92
C TYR A 275 -7.78 -27.87 12.74
N GLY A 276 -7.86 -27.79 14.07
CA GLY A 276 -6.71 -27.47 14.92
C GLY A 276 -6.19 -26.04 14.76
N GLU A 277 -5.07 -25.71 15.40
CA GLU A 277 -4.49 -24.35 15.37
C GLU A 277 -3.80 -24.01 14.05
N SER A 278 -3.18 -24.98 13.40
CA SER A 278 -2.23 -24.75 12.30
C SER A 278 -2.92 -24.57 10.94
N ILE A 279 -3.96 -25.36 10.63
CA ILE A 279 -4.65 -25.32 9.34
C ILE A 279 -5.28 -23.96 9.06
N PRO A 280 -6.08 -23.35 10.00
CA PRO A 280 -6.68 -22.05 9.76
C PRO A 280 -5.65 -20.94 9.51
N ILE A 281 -4.53 -20.93 10.24
CA ILE A 281 -3.48 -19.92 10.06
C ILE A 281 -2.77 -20.10 8.71
N ALA A 282 -2.47 -21.36 8.33
CA ALA A 282 -1.85 -21.64 7.04
C ALA A 282 -2.75 -21.21 5.87
N CYS A 283 -4.02 -21.58 5.91
CA CYS A 283 -5.00 -21.16 4.90
C CYS A 283 -5.16 -19.62 4.85
N ALA A 284 -5.25 -18.96 6.01
CA ALA A 284 -5.31 -17.50 6.08
C ALA A 284 -4.09 -16.85 5.41
N GLY A 285 -2.89 -17.37 5.66
CA GLY A 285 -1.67 -16.87 5.03
C GLY A 285 -1.72 -16.93 3.50
N ILE A 286 -2.25 -18.02 2.93
CA ILE A 286 -2.39 -18.17 1.47
C ILE A 286 -3.44 -17.22 0.93
N VAL A 287 -4.63 -17.19 1.55
CA VAL A 287 -5.72 -16.30 1.15
C VAL A 287 -5.28 -14.83 1.17
N MET A 288 -4.52 -14.43 2.19
CA MET A 288 -3.97 -13.07 2.29
C MET A 288 -2.96 -12.76 1.17
N LYS A 289 -2.07 -13.68 0.81
CA LYS A 289 -1.13 -13.50 -0.31
C LYS A 289 -1.85 -13.36 -1.65
N VAL A 290 -2.84 -14.20 -1.90
CA VAL A 290 -3.65 -14.14 -3.12
C VAL A 290 -4.46 -12.84 -3.16
N ASN A 291 -5.05 -12.45 -2.05
CA ASN A 291 -5.78 -11.20 -1.92
C ASN A 291 -4.87 -9.97 -2.07
N GLN A 292 -3.61 -10.05 -1.63
CA GLN A 292 -2.61 -9.00 -1.84
C GLN A 292 -2.31 -8.77 -3.33
N LEU A 293 -2.26 -9.83 -4.15
CA LEU A 293 -2.09 -9.70 -5.61
C LEU A 293 -3.28 -8.94 -6.22
N TYR A 294 -4.51 -9.27 -5.83
CA TYR A 294 -5.70 -8.55 -6.24
C TYR A 294 -5.63 -7.06 -5.82
N PHE A 295 -5.37 -6.79 -4.54
CA PHE A 295 -5.28 -5.41 -4.05
C PHE A 295 -4.12 -4.63 -4.68
N SER A 296 -3.04 -5.29 -5.10
CA SER A 296 -1.95 -4.63 -5.83
C SER A 296 -2.44 -3.99 -7.13
N ILE A 297 -3.39 -4.62 -7.84
CA ILE A 297 -4.01 -4.06 -9.03
C ILE A 297 -4.89 -2.85 -8.68
N ILE A 298 -5.76 -3.00 -7.68
CA ILE A 298 -6.68 -1.92 -7.27
C ILE A 298 -5.93 -0.70 -6.71
N ILE A 299 -4.93 -0.93 -5.86
CA ILE A 299 -4.09 0.14 -5.30
C ILE A 299 -3.27 0.80 -6.39
N GLY A 300 -2.68 0.02 -7.31
CA GLY A 300 -1.95 0.57 -8.46
C GLY A 300 -2.82 1.45 -9.35
N LEU A 301 -4.06 1.05 -9.57
CA LEU A 301 -5.07 1.84 -10.30
C LEU A 301 -5.41 3.15 -9.57
N SER A 302 -5.68 3.09 -8.27
CA SER A 302 -5.92 4.26 -7.41
C SER A 302 -4.76 5.25 -7.42
N GLN A 303 -3.53 4.75 -7.24
CA GLN A 303 -2.33 5.57 -7.23
C GLN A 303 -2.04 6.21 -8.60
N GLY A 304 -2.37 5.49 -9.67
CA GLY A 304 -2.25 6.02 -11.03
C GLY A 304 -3.26 7.13 -11.33
N SER A 305 -4.46 7.06 -10.78
CA SER A 305 -5.51 8.08 -10.97
C SER A 305 -5.27 9.35 -10.14
N GLN A 306 -4.59 9.25 -9.01
CA GLN A 306 -4.35 10.33 -8.06
C GLN A 306 -3.81 11.63 -8.69
N PRO A 307 -2.73 11.64 -9.49
CA PRO A 307 -2.21 12.87 -10.08
C PRO A 307 -3.20 13.56 -11.02
N ILE A 308 -4.00 12.75 -11.74
CA ILE A 308 -5.01 13.24 -12.69
C ILE A 308 -6.14 13.93 -11.93
N GLU A 309 -6.66 13.29 -10.89
CA GLU A 309 -7.74 13.82 -10.05
C GLU A 309 -7.31 15.10 -9.33
N SER A 310 -6.13 15.07 -8.66
CA SER A 310 -5.61 16.22 -7.90
C SER A 310 -5.37 17.42 -8.77
N PHE A 311 -4.71 17.26 -9.92
CA PHE A 311 -4.42 18.36 -10.84
C PHE A 311 -5.70 18.97 -11.40
N ASN A 312 -6.62 18.13 -11.90
CA ASN A 312 -7.86 18.63 -12.53
C ASN A 312 -8.82 19.25 -11.49
N TYR A 313 -8.82 18.74 -10.24
CA TYR A 313 -9.60 19.38 -9.18
C TYR A 313 -9.04 20.77 -8.83
N GLY A 314 -7.73 20.91 -8.72
CA GLY A 314 -7.06 22.20 -8.53
C GLY A 314 -7.33 23.17 -9.68
N ALA A 315 -7.37 22.68 -10.92
CA ALA A 315 -7.68 23.44 -12.13
C ALA A 315 -9.18 23.70 -12.33
N LYS A 316 -10.05 23.29 -11.39
CA LYS A 316 -11.52 23.39 -11.47
C LYS A 316 -12.14 22.69 -12.70
N GLN A 317 -11.43 21.70 -13.26
CA GLN A 317 -11.92 20.89 -14.37
C GLN A 317 -12.72 19.70 -13.86
N TYR A 318 -13.84 19.95 -13.22
CA TYR A 318 -14.61 18.98 -12.44
C TYR A 318 -15.15 17.81 -13.25
N LYS A 319 -15.53 18.02 -14.51
CA LYS A 319 -15.93 16.91 -15.40
C LYS A 319 -14.81 15.90 -15.55
N ARG A 320 -13.57 16.34 -15.78
CA ARG A 320 -12.41 15.48 -15.93
C ARG A 320 -12.09 14.70 -14.65
N VAL A 321 -12.32 15.29 -13.48
CA VAL A 321 -12.17 14.62 -12.19
C VAL A 321 -13.16 13.45 -12.06
N LYS A 322 -14.45 13.69 -12.39
CA LYS A 322 -15.47 12.62 -12.39
C LYS A 322 -15.16 11.51 -13.40
N ASP A 323 -14.77 11.89 -14.61
CA ASP A 323 -14.45 10.93 -15.68
C ASP A 323 -13.24 10.03 -15.29
N ALA A 324 -12.21 10.61 -14.65
CA ALA A 324 -11.05 9.86 -14.17
C ALA A 324 -11.44 8.85 -13.07
N PHE A 325 -12.21 9.29 -12.08
CA PHE A 325 -12.72 8.43 -11.01
C PHE A 325 -13.62 7.31 -11.57
N LEU A 326 -14.58 7.64 -12.42
CA LEU A 326 -15.51 6.64 -12.98
C LEU A 326 -14.78 5.62 -13.84
N LEU A 327 -13.78 6.02 -14.61
CA LEU A 327 -12.98 5.10 -15.41
C LEU A 327 -12.17 4.16 -14.48
N ALA A 328 -11.51 4.70 -13.45
CA ALA A 328 -10.79 3.89 -12.47
C ALA A 328 -11.73 2.93 -11.74
N ALA A 329 -12.89 3.39 -11.30
CA ALA A 329 -13.90 2.56 -10.64
C ALA A 329 -14.43 1.46 -11.57
N SER A 330 -14.67 1.76 -12.84
CA SER A 330 -15.14 0.77 -13.83
C SER A 330 -14.10 -0.32 -14.09
N VAL A 331 -12.83 0.04 -14.30
CA VAL A 331 -11.72 -0.92 -14.45
C VAL A 331 -11.55 -1.73 -13.17
N GLY A 332 -11.60 -1.07 -12.00
CA GLY A 332 -11.54 -1.73 -10.70
C GLY A 332 -12.68 -2.74 -10.50
N ALA A 333 -13.90 -2.41 -10.91
CA ALA A 333 -15.06 -3.32 -10.86
C ALA A 333 -14.85 -4.56 -11.73
N VAL A 334 -14.36 -4.38 -12.96
CA VAL A 334 -14.07 -5.52 -13.87
C VAL A 334 -13.03 -6.46 -13.28
N VAL A 335 -11.91 -5.90 -12.77
CA VAL A 335 -10.85 -6.69 -12.11
C VAL A 335 -11.40 -7.42 -10.90
N SER A 336 -12.23 -6.76 -10.10
CA SER A 336 -12.82 -7.34 -8.90
C SER A 336 -13.80 -8.47 -9.20
N ILE A 337 -14.60 -8.34 -10.25
CA ILE A 337 -15.52 -9.40 -10.71
C ILE A 337 -14.70 -10.61 -11.20
N ILE A 338 -13.66 -10.40 -12.00
CA ILE A 338 -12.78 -11.49 -12.46
C ILE A 338 -12.13 -12.19 -11.27
N SER A 339 -11.59 -11.43 -10.31
CA SER A 339 -10.97 -11.99 -9.10
C SER A 339 -11.99 -12.77 -8.25
N PHE A 340 -13.20 -12.24 -8.09
CA PHE A 340 -14.29 -12.93 -7.40
C PHE A 340 -14.61 -14.27 -8.06
N LEU A 341 -14.77 -14.31 -9.39
CA LEU A 341 -15.03 -15.55 -10.12
C LEU A 341 -13.90 -16.56 -9.94
N LEU A 342 -12.64 -16.13 -10.00
CA LEU A 342 -11.49 -17.01 -9.76
C LEU A 342 -11.51 -17.59 -8.32
N PHE A 343 -11.80 -16.77 -7.33
CA PHE A 343 -11.83 -17.19 -5.91
C PHE A 343 -13.01 -18.11 -5.59
N GLN A 344 -14.14 -17.97 -6.28
CA GLN A 344 -15.33 -18.81 -6.07
C GLN A 344 -15.28 -20.13 -6.86
N LEU A 345 -14.74 -20.10 -8.08
CA LEU A 345 -14.75 -21.26 -8.97
C LEU A 345 -13.52 -22.17 -8.80
N PHE A 346 -12.35 -21.57 -8.50
CA PHE A 346 -11.06 -22.28 -8.48
C PHE A 346 -10.29 -22.22 -7.13
N PRO A 347 -10.95 -22.18 -5.96
CA PRO A 347 -10.24 -22.02 -4.68
C PRO A 347 -9.31 -23.20 -4.37
N ARG A 348 -9.73 -24.43 -4.68
CA ARG A 348 -8.93 -25.65 -4.44
C ARG A 348 -7.68 -25.68 -5.30
N GLN A 349 -7.78 -25.27 -6.57
CA GLN A 349 -6.65 -25.17 -7.51
C GLN A 349 -5.67 -24.09 -7.04
N ILE A 350 -6.17 -22.93 -6.60
CA ILE A 350 -5.33 -21.86 -6.05
C ILE A 350 -4.57 -22.34 -4.81
N LEU A 351 -5.23 -22.99 -3.86
CA LEU A 351 -4.59 -23.58 -2.69
C LEU A 351 -3.51 -24.59 -3.06
N GLY A 352 -3.80 -25.45 -4.06
CA GLY A 352 -2.86 -26.45 -4.55
C GLY A 352 -1.58 -25.90 -5.17
N LEU A 353 -1.58 -24.64 -5.65
CA LEU A 353 -0.35 -23.97 -6.12
C LEU A 353 0.62 -23.62 -4.99
N PHE A 354 0.14 -23.51 -3.76
CA PHE A 354 0.96 -23.17 -2.58
C PHE A 354 1.43 -24.40 -1.79
N GLY A 355 0.93 -25.59 -2.11
CA GLY A 355 1.36 -26.82 -1.47
C GLY A 355 0.30 -27.92 -1.46
N SER A 356 0.70 -29.11 -0.99
CA SER A 356 -0.18 -30.23 -0.71
C SER A 356 -0.54 -30.24 0.79
N GLY A 357 -1.76 -30.62 1.12
CA GLY A 357 -2.26 -30.69 2.48
C GLY A 357 -3.28 -31.80 2.67
N SER A 358 -3.77 -31.97 3.90
CA SER A 358 -4.85 -32.91 4.22
C SER A 358 -6.17 -32.46 3.58
N GLU A 359 -7.18 -33.32 3.58
CA GLU A 359 -8.50 -32.95 3.07
C GLU A 359 -9.13 -31.81 3.90
N GLU A 360 -8.91 -31.80 5.22
CA GLU A 360 -9.35 -30.74 6.14
C GLU A 360 -8.72 -29.37 5.77
N TYR A 361 -7.45 -29.39 5.34
CA TYR A 361 -6.77 -28.17 4.84
C TYR A 361 -7.46 -27.62 3.60
N PHE A 362 -7.78 -28.48 2.62
CA PHE A 362 -8.48 -28.04 1.42
C PHE A 362 -9.92 -27.62 1.72
N GLU A 363 -10.62 -28.34 2.58
CA GLU A 363 -11.99 -27.99 2.98
C GLU A 363 -12.04 -26.63 3.65
N PHE A 364 -11.22 -26.38 4.67
CA PHE A 364 -11.17 -25.09 5.35
C PHE A 364 -10.71 -23.96 4.41
N GLY A 365 -9.70 -24.19 3.61
CA GLY A 365 -9.19 -23.20 2.67
C GLY A 365 -10.22 -22.82 1.60
N VAL A 366 -10.96 -23.78 1.05
CA VAL A 366 -12.07 -23.51 0.11
C VAL A 366 -13.16 -22.70 0.77
N ASN A 367 -13.57 -23.07 2.01
CA ASN A 367 -14.55 -22.31 2.78
C ASN A 367 -14.05 -20.88 3.06
N TYR A 368 -12.76 -20.71 3.37
CA TYR A 368 -12.16 -19.41 3.59
C TYR A 368 -12.22 -18.52 2.34
N PHE A 369 -11.82 -19.04 1.18
CA PHE A 369 -11.94 -18.32 -0.09
C PHE A 369 -13.38 -17.93 -0.39
N ARG A 370 -14.30 -18.88 -0.29
CA ARG A 370 -15.71 -18.68 -0.66
C ARG A 370 -16.46 -17.78 0.30
N ALA A 371 -16.24 -17.91 1.61
CA ALA A 371 -16.93 -17.11 2.61
C ALA A 371 -16.28 -15.73 2.77
N PHE A 372 -14.99 -15.67 3.11
CA PHE A 372 -14.33 -14.41 3.44
C PHE A 372 -14.18 -13.46 2.25
N LEU A 373 -13.97 -14.00 1.04
CA LEU A 373 -13.80 -13.23 -0.20
C LEU A 373 -15.10 -13.16 -1.03
N PHE A 374 -16.26 -13.42 -0.43
CA PHE A 374 -17.54 -13.44 -1.16
C PHE A 374 -17.88 -12.10 -1.83
N PHE A 375 -17.61 -10.98 -1.18
CA PHE A 375 -17.86 -9.64 -1.73
C PHE A 375 -16.61 -8.98 -2.35
N THR A 376 -15.61 -9.77 -2.77
CA THR A 376 -14.42 -9.21 -3.46
C THR A 376 -14.81 -8.30 -4.63
N TRP A 377 -15.90 -8.59 -5.34
CA TRP A 377 -16.41 -7.78 -6.45
C TRP A 377 -16.88 -6.37 -6.04
N LEU A 378 -17.03 -6.08 -4.74
CA LEU A 378 -17.33 -4.76 -4.19
C LEU A 378 -16.07 -4.03 -3.65
N ASN A 379 -15.00 -4.77 -3.37
CA ASN A 379 -13.85 -4.27 -2.61
C ASN A 379 -12.98 -3.24 -3.36
N PHE A 380 -13.22 -3.01 -4.65
CA PHE A 380 -12.51 -1.98 -5.41
C PHE A 380 -12.88 -0.56 -4.97
N LEU A 381 -14.13 -0.35 -4.57
CA LEU A 381 -14.66 1.00 -4.39
C LEU A 381 -14.02 1.73 -3.21
N GLN A 382 -13.80 1.03 -2.09
CA GLN A 382 -13.27 1.66 -0.87
C GLN A 382 -11.85 2.23 -1.05
N PRO A 383 -10.84 1.51 -1.59
CA PRO A 383 -9.50 2.07 -1.80
C PRO A 383 -9.48 3.19 -2.85
N ILE A 384 -10.22 3.02 -3.96
CA ILE A 384 -10.31 4.03 -5.02
C ILE A 384 -10.94 5.31 -4.48
N SER A 385 -12.05 5.20 -3.73
CA SER A 385 -12.74 6.36 -3.16
C SER A 385 -11.93 7.04 -2.05
N SER A 386 -11.25 6.27 -1.20
CA SER A 386 -10.38 6.84 -0.15
C SER A 386 -9.25 7.67 -0.74
N MET A 387 -8.59 7.15 -1.79
CA MET A 387 -7.55 7.87 -2.52
C MET A 387 -8.12 9.10 -3.24
N PHE A 388 -9.29 8.97 -3.87
CA PHE A 388 -9.99 10.07 -4.53
C PHE A 388 -10.27 11.23 -3.58
N PHE A 389 -10.81 10.99 -2.38
CA PHE A 389 -11.04 12.05 -1.40
C PHE A 389 -9.74 12.74 -0.96
N SER A 390 -8.66 12.00 -0.80
CA SER A 390 -7.33 12.58 -0.53
C SER A 390 -6.85 13.42 -1.73
N SER A 391 -7.06 12.94 -2.96
CA SER A 391 -6.66 13.60 -4.20
C SER A 391 -7.33 14.96 -4.39
N ILE A 392 -8.62 15.08 -4.03
CA ILE A 392 -9.39 16.32 -4.15
C ILE A 392 -9.30 17.26 -2.92
N GLY A 393 -8.39 16.97 -2.00
CA GLY A 393 -8.15 17.81 -0.82
C GLY A 393 -9.12 17.57 0.35
N LYS A 394 -10.00 16.56 0.28
CA LYS A 394 -10.99 16.24 1.34
C LYS A 394 -10.48 15.14 2.26
N ALA A 395 -9.34 15.39 2.90
CA ALA A 395 -8.57 14.45 3.71
C ALA A 395 -9.40 13.69 4.76
N TYR A 396 -10.26 14.40 5.50
CA TYR A 396 -11.09 13.80 6.55
C TYR A 396 -12.04 12.72 6.01
N LYS A 397 -12.60 12.92 4.80
CA LYS A 397 -13.44 11.91 4.13
C LYS A 397 -12.63 10.69 3.72
N GLY A 398 -11.43 10.91 3.16
CA GLY A 398 -10.52 9.84 2.79
C GLY A 398 -10.09 9.00 4.01
N THR A 399 -9.71 9.67 5.10
CA THR A 399 -9.31 9.00 6.36
C THR A 399 -10.46 8.22 6.98
N PHE A 400 -11.65 8.82 7.07
CA PHE A 400 -12.83 8.13 7.57
C PHE A 400 -13.12 6.88 6.75
N LEU A 401 -13.16 7.00 5.41
CA LEU A 401 -13.46 5.87 4.53
C LEU A 401 -12.39 4.77 4.60
N SER A 402 -11.11 5.12 4.75
CA SER A 402 -10.05 4.13 4.87
C SER A 402 -10.16 3.29 6.15
N LEU A 403 -10.68 3.88 7.24
CA LEU A 403 -10.87 3.20 8.52
C LEU A 403 -12.18 2.40 8.61
N THR A 404 -13.19 2.70 7.76
CA THR A 404 -14.51 2.05 7.85
C THR A 404 -14.40 0.54 7.75
N ARG A 405 -13.71 0.02 6.74
CA ARG A 405 -13.59 -1.42 6.53
C ARG A 405 -12.81 -2.11 7.64
N GLN A 406 -11.65 -1.59 7.99
CA GLN A 406 -10.70 -2.27 8.88
C GLN A 406 -11.10 -2.13 10.35
N ILE A 407 -11.29 -0.91 10.82
CA ILE A 407 -11.48 -0.60 12.25
C ILE A 407 -12.96 -0.57 12.65
N LEU A 408 -13.82 0.07 11.82
CA LEU A 408 -15.22 0.24 12.21
C LEU A 408 -16.05 -1.03 11.99
N PHE A 409 -15.75 -1.81 10.95
CA PHE A 409 -16.57 -2.99 10.64
C PHE A 409 -15.82 -4.29 10.87
N LEU A 410 -14.67 -4.52 10.21
CA LEU A 410 -14.01 -5.82 10.24
C LEU A 410 -13.53 -6.18 11.66
N LEU A 411 -12.83 -5.27 12.34
CA LEU A 411 -12.27 -5.55 13.66
C LEU A 411 -13.34 -5.94 14.70
N PRO A 412 -14.46 -5.20 14.88
CA PRO A 412 -15.52 -5.62 15.78
C PRO A 412 -16.18 -6.94 15.37
N LEU A 413 -16.38 -7.16 14.07
CA LEU A 413 -17.03 -8.36 13.56
C LEU A 413 -16.18 -9.62 13.75
N ILE A 414 -14.86 -9.56 13.50
CA ILE A 414 -13.97 -10.72 13.73
C ILE A 414 -13.87 -11.09 15.22
N VAL A 415 -14.10 -10.14 16.12
CA VAL A 415 -14.16 -10.40 17.57
C VAL A 415 -15.52 -10.94 18.00
N ALA A 416 -16.61 -10.36 17.50
CA ALA A 416 -17.96 -10.69 17.97
C ALA A 416 -18.53 -11.98 17.35
N LEU A 417 -18.43 -12.16 16.03
CA LEU A 417 -19.07 -13.29 15.34
C LEU A 417 -18.56 -14.68 15.75
N PRO A 418 -17.28 -14.88 16.10
CA PRO A 418 -16.80 -16.19 16.53
C PRO A 418 -17.45 -16.69 17.82
N HIS A 419 -17.97 -15.81 18.68
CA HIS A 419 -18.71 -16.21 19.87
C HIS A 419 -20.01 -16.98 19.54
N PHE A 420 -20.58 -16.72 18.36
CA PHE A 420 -21.84 -17.35 17.92
C PHE A 420 -21.62 -18.49 16.91
N PHE A 421 -20.60 -18.36 16.06
CA PHE A 421 -20.35 -19.25 14.91
C PHE A 421 -19.01 -19.97 14.97
N GLY A 422 -18.26 -19.88 16.09
CA GLY A 422 -16.93 -20.47 16.19
C GLY A 422 -15.99 -19.93 15.11
N ILE A 423 -15.10 -20.78 14.59
CA ILE A 423 -14.11 -20.38 13.60
C ILE A 423 -14.74 -19.81 12.31
N MET A 424 -15.94 -20.28 11.94
CA MET A 424 -16.66 -19.76 10.76
C MET A 424 -17.09 -18.31 10.95
N GLY A 425 -17.28 -17.85 12.18
CA GLY A 425 -17.56 -16.45 12.49
C GLY A 425 -16.45 -15.50 12.05
N VAL A 426 -15.19 -15.92 12.12
CA VAL A 426 -14.06 -15.13 11.59
C VAL A 426 -14.20 -14.96 10.07
N LEU A 427 -14.60 -16.01 9.36
CA LEU A 427 -14.78 -15.98 7.91
C LEU A 427 -15.98 -15.13 7.47
N TYR A 428 -17.07 -15.14 8.22
CA TYR A 428 -18.26 -14.35 7.92
C TYR A 428 -18.08 -12.84 8.17
N ALA A 429 -17.10 -12.45 8.98
CA ALA A 429 -16.82 -11.05 9.26
C ALA A 429 -16.36 -10.29 8.00
N GLY A 430 -15.58 -10.94 7.11
CA GLY A 430 -15.09 -10.35 5.87
C GLY A 430 -16.18 -9.78 4.98
N PRO A 431 -17.11 -10.62 4.48
CA PRO A 431 -18.17 -10.17 3.58
C PRO A 431 -19.09 -9.12 4.20
N ILE A 432 -19.40 -9.21 5.49
CA ILE A 432 -20.23 -8.20 6.15
C ILE A 432 -19.51 -6.85 6.16
N ALA A 433 -18.24 -6.83 6.54
CA ALA A 433 -17.44 -5.61 6.52
C ALA A 433 -17.29 -5.03 5.11
N ASP A 434 -17.11 -5.87 4.10
CA ASP A 434 -17.01 -5.47 2.69
C ASP A 434 -18.29 -4.80 2.20
N LEU A 435 -19.45 -5.40 2.46
CA LEU A 435 -20.75 -4.86 2.08
C LEU A 435 -21.03 -3.51 2.76
N LEU A 436 -20.79 -3.41 4.06
CA LEU A 436 -21.02 -2.18 4.83
C LEU A 436 -20.08 -1.06 4.36
N SER A 437 -18.80 -1.35 4.15
CA SER A 437 -17.84 -0.35 3.68
C SER A 437 -18.11 0.08 2.26
N PHE A 438 -18.59 -0.82 1.38
CA PHE A 438 -19.05 -0.47 0.04
C PHE A 438 -20.23 0.49 0.09
N ALA A 439 -21.25 0.20 0.91
CA ALA A 439 -22.44 1.06 1.06
C ALA A 439 -22.07 2.47 1.54
N VAL A 440 -21.17 2.58 2.53
CA VAL A 440 -20.65 3.87 3.02
C VAL A 440 -19.87 4.58 1.93
N GLY A 441 -18.95 3.89 1.26
CA GLY A 441 -18.12 4.46 0.18
C GLY A 441 -18.97 4.99 -0.97
N LEU A 442 -19.95 4.19 -1.43
CA LEU A 442 -20.85 4.57 -2.50
C LEU A 442 -21.69 5.82 -2.11
N SER A 443 -22.23 5.83 -0.90
CA SER A 443 -23.02 6.97 -0.40
C SER A 443 -22.18 8.26 -0.36
N MET A 444 -20.93 8.16 0.13
CA MET A 444 -20.02 9.31 0.19
C MET A 444 -19.65 9.84 -1.20
N VAL A 445 -19.41 8.93 -2.16
CA VAL A 445 -19.10 9.32 -3.55
C VAL A 445 -20.30 9.98 -4.22
N ILE A 446 -21.50 9.45 -4.05
CA ILE A 446 -22.73 10.05 -4.61
C ILE A 446 -22.94 11.47 -4.05
N VAL A 447 -22.77 11.66 -2.75
CA VAL A 447 -22.90 12.99 -2.13
C VAL A 447 -21.84 13.95 -2.67
N GLU A 448 -20.60 13.44 -2.82
CA GLU A 448 -19.50 14.26 -3.36
C GLU A 448 -19.74 14.67 -4.82
N PHE A 449 -20.21 13.75 -5.65
CA PHE A 449 -20.53 14.06 -7.05
C PHE A 449 -21.66 15.09 -7.19
N LYS A 450 -22.67 15.02 -6.30
CA LYS A 450 -23.71 16.08 -6.25
C LYS A 450 -23.10 17.43 -5.90
N HIS A 451 -22.13 17.48 -4.97
CA HIS A 451 -21.41 18.71 -4.64
C HIS A 451 -20.55 19.21 -5.80
N ILE A 452 -19.80 18.33 -6.46
CA ILE A 452 -18.97 18.65 -7.62
C ILE A 452 -19.83 19.19 -8.77
N ASN A 453 -21.02 18.61 -9.01
CA ASN A 453 -21.95 19.10 -10.03
C ASN A 453 -22.45 20.52 -9.75
N LYS A 454 -22.64 20.90 -8.46
CA LYS A 454 -22.98 22.27 -8.09
C LYS A 454 -21.83 23.24 -8.40
N LEU A 455 -20.60 22.85 -8.03
CA LEU A 455 -19.40 23.65 -8.33
C LEU A 455 -19.18 23.81 -9.84
N GLU A 456 -19.49 22.79 -10.64
CA GLU A 456 -19.42 22.85 -12.10
C GLU A 456 -20.46 23.82 -12.67
N ALA A 457 -21.68 23.78 -12.14
CA ALA A 457 -22.77 24.71 -12.56
C ALA A 457 -22.50 26.17 -12.18
N GLU A 458 -21.80 26.43 -11.08
CA GLU A 458 -21.39 27.79 -10.66
C GLU A 458 -20.29 28.38 -11.55
N LEU A 459 -19.59 27.57 -12.33
CA LEU A 459 -18.53 28.02 -13.25
C LEU A 459 -19.00 28.15 -14.70
N ALA A 460 -20.17 27.57 -15.03
CA ALA A 460 -20.80 27.65 -16.37
C ALA A 460 -21.63 28.92 -16.53
#